data_4aab4549c721429eab07dadb9e9d0516
#
_entry.id   4aab4549c721429eab07dadb9e9d0516
#
_cell.length_a   1.000
_cell.length_b   1.000
_cell.length_c   1.000
_cell.angle_alpha   90.00
_cell.angle_beta   90.00
_cell.angle_gamma   90.00
#
_symmetry.space_group_name_H-M   'P 1'
#
loop_
_entity.id
_entity.type
_entity.pdbx_description
1 polymer ?
#
loop_
_entity_poly.entity_id
_entity_poly.type
_entity_poly.pdbx_seq_one_letter_code
_entity_poly.pdbx_strand_id
1 'polypeptide(L)'
;MMLSSVAQFSVELKTIRGHGDKHHIFAPALALFPSALARDITTFPLCNTNQITMEYLKANRGCAPKNCYCAVFALDPFIDWEEFSALLHAAEFHGICNFPTIPGFDEVETNALAASDYSYEMELQRIKGFAGDKFEMLILYSSSYQLELCNRIIGKGNAHHCHVDRIADFSSCYDTKQC
;
A
#
# COMPACT_ATOMS: atom_id res chain seq x y z
N MET A 1 -9.11 7.39 22.01
CA MET A 1 -7.70 7.59 21.65
C MET A 1 -7.36 6.49 20.67
N MET A 2 -7.42 6.77 19.36
CA MET A 2 -7.04 5.75 18.36
C MET A 2 -5.54 5.60 18.39
N LEU A 3 -5.05 4.41 18.78
CA LEU A 3 -3.66 4.02 18.60
C LEU A 3 -3.45 3.95 17.08
N SER A 4 -2.68 4.88 16.53
CA SER A 4 -2.31 4.78 15.13
C SER A 4 -1.40 3.58 14.96
N SER A 5 -1.80 2.70 14.08
CA SER A 5 -1.07 1.46 13.75
C SER A 5 0.35 1.78 13.30
N VAL A 6 1.29 0.92 13.67
CA VAL A 6 2.64 0.93 13.11
C VAL A 6 2.67 -0.08 11.98
N ALA A 7 3.13 0.32 10.81
CA ALA A 7 3.26 -0.54 9.65
C ALA A 7 4.73 -0.76 9.27
N GLN A 8 4.99 -1.85 8.58
CA GLN A 8 6.32 -2.20 8.07
C GLN A 8 6.18 -2.72 6.63
N PHE A 9 7.02 -2.24 5.73
CA PHE A 9 7.07 -2.76 4.37
C PHE A 9 7.77 -4.11 4.29
N SER A 10 7.29 -4.94 3.38
CA SER A 10 7.88 -6.24 3.04
C SER A 10 7.83 -6.46 1.53
N VAL A 11 8.91 -6.96 0.97
CA VAL A 11 9.04 -7.23 -0.48
C VAL A 11 8.82 -8.69 -0.85
N GLU A 12 8.86 -9.59 0.14
CA GLU A 12 8.64 -11.01 -0.04
C GLU A 12 7.67 -11.55 1.02
N LEU A 13 6.64 -12.28 0.61
CA LEU A 13 5.65 -12.85 1.52
C LEU A 13 6.26 -13.81 2.55
N LYS A 14 7.24 -14.61 2.11
CA LYS A 14 7.92 -15.61 2.98
C LYS A 14 8.72 -14.99 4.13
N THR A 15 9.07 -13.70 4.05
CA THR A 15 9.81 -13.01 5.12
C THR A 15 8.89 -12.45 6.20
N ILE A 16 7.60 -12.36 5.92
CA ILE A 16 6.60 -11.82 6.85
C ILE A 16 6.29 -12.88 7.91
N ARG A 17 6.69 -12.62 9.12
CA ARG A 17 6.34 -13.48 10.28
C ARG A 17 5.02 -12.98 10.86
N GLY A 18 3.98 -13.81 10.81
CA GLY A 18 2.63 -13.49 11.25
C GLY A 18 2.45 -13.30 12.77
N HIS A 19 3.51 -13.02 13.51
CA HIS A 19 3.50 -12.87 14.97
C HIS A 19 3.77 -11.41 15.35
N GLY A 20 2.76 -10.72 15.86
CA GLY A 20 2.88 -9.37 16.43
C GLY A 20 1.73 -8.46 16.05
N ASP A 21 1.62 -7.33 16.76
CA ASP A 21 0.58 -6.30 16.57
C ASP A 21 0.91 -5.32 15.41
N LYS A 22 1.93 -5.60 14.62
CA LYS A 22 2.33 -4.75 13.49
C LYS A 22 1.64 -5.17 12.20
N HIS A 23 1.18 -4.19 11.44
CA HIS A 23 0.73 -4.40 10.08
C HIS A 23 1.92 -4.50 9.14
N HIS A 24 1.84 -5.41 8.18
CA HIS A 24 2.82 -5.52 7.09
C HIS A 24 2.20 -5.02 5.79
N ILE A 25 2.93 -4.22 5.05
CA ILE A 25 2.55 -3.77 3.70
C ILE A 25 3.43 -4.50 2.71
N PHE A 26 2.83 -5.42 1.98
CA PHE A 26 3.52 -6.15 0.93
C PHE A 26 3.61 -5.29 -0.33
N ALA A 27 4.83 -4.90 -0.69
CA ALA A 27 5.12 -4.01 -1.81
C ALA A 27 6.37 -4.49 -2.58
N PRO A 28 6.26 -5.52 -3.43
CA PRO A 28 7.41 -6.14 -4.10
C PRO A 28 8.15 -5.19 -5.05
N ALA A 29 7.50 -4.17 -5.59
CA ALA A 29 8.13 -3.16 -6.43
C ALA A 29 9.28 -2.41 -5.73
N LEU A 30 9.24 -2.32 -4.41
CA LEU A 30 10.30 -1.69 -3.62
C LEU A 30 11.64 -2.42 -3.74
N ALA A 31 11.64 -3.72 -4.05
CA ALA A 31 12.85 -4.50 -4.26
C ALA A 31 13.67 -4.07 -5.48
N LEU A 32 13.08 -3.31 -6.40
CA LEU A 32 13.75 -2.82 -7.62
C LEU A 32 14.67 -1.63 -7.35
N PHE A 33 14.57 -1.01 -6.19
CA PHE A 33 15.28 0.23 -5.87
C PHE A 33 16.19 0.06 -4.66
N PRO A 34 17.30 0.84 -4.57
CA PRO A 34 18.10 0.92 -3.36
C PRO A 34 17.22 1.31 -2.15
N SER A 35 17.38 0.64 -1.03
CA SER A 35 16.53 0.82 0.16
C SER A 35 16.39 2.29 0.61
N ALA A 36 17.47 3.06 0.51
CA ALA A 36 17.48 4.48 0.88
C ALA A 36 16.62 5.38 -0.03
N LEU A 37 16.30 4.92 -1.24
CA LEU A 37 15.55 5.68 -2.25
C LEU A 37 14.22 5.01 -2.61
N ALA A 38 13.98 3.80 -2.13
CA ALA A 38 12.86 2.99 -2.59
C ALA A 38 11.50 3.68 -2.35
N ARG A 39 11.34 4.37 -1.22
CA ARG A 39 10.12 5.10 -0.89
C ARG A 39 9.87 6.24 -1.86
N ASP A 40 10.87 7.08 -2.09
CA ASP A 40 10.75 8.27 -2.93
C ASP A 40 10.58 7.90 -4.40
N ILE A 41 11.31 6.87 -4.86
CA ILE A 41 11.26 6.44 -6.26
C ILE A 41 9.95 5.74 -6.60
N THR A 42 9.35 4.98 -5.69
CA THR A 42 8.07 4.30 -5.96
C THR A 42 6.89 5.26 -6.04
N THR A 43 7.02 6.49 -5.55
CA THR A 43 6.03 7.54 -5.75
C THR A 43 6.05 8.09 -7.18
N PHE A 44 7.19 8.01 -7.89
CA PHE A 44 7.28 8.39 -9.29
C PHE A 44 6.77 7.26 -10.20
N PRO A 45 6.18 7.58 -11.36
CA PRO A 45 5.68 6.58 -12.32
C PRO A 45 6.83 5.92 -13.12
N LEU A 46 7.91 5.53 -12.45
CA LEU A 46 9.07 4.87 -13.04
C LEU A 46 8.85 3.38 -13.27
N CYS A 47 7.87 2.80 -12.61
CA CYS A 47 7.48 1.41 -12.79
C CYS A 47 5.98 1.23 -12.52
N ASN A 48 5.37 0.23 -13.17
CA ASN A 48 4.01 -0.17 -12.85
C ASN A 48 4.02 -1.08 -11.62
N THR A 49 3.81 -0.50 -10.43
CA THR A 49 3.86 -1.22 -9.15
C THR A 49 2.80 -2.30 -9.03
N ASN A 50 1.59 -2.06 -9.59
CA ASN A 50 0.52 -3.07 -9.60
C ASN A 50 0.90 -4.26 -10.48
N GLN A 51 1.42 -4.01 -11.69
CA GLN A 51 1.86 -5.07 -12.59
C GLN A 51 2.96 -5.95 -11.95
N ILE A 52 3.96 -5.32 -11.31
CA ILE A 52 5.03 -6.04 -10.61
C ILE A 52 4.44 -6.91 -9.49
N THR A 53 3.47 -6.39 -8.75
CA THR A 53 2.78 -7.16 -7.70
C THR A 53 2.04 -8.35 -8.28
N MET A 54 1.30 -8.15 -9.38
CA MET A 54 0.58 -9.22 -10.06
C MET A 54 1.53 -10.30 -10.59
N GLU A 55 2.63 -9.92 -11.21
CA GLU A 55 3.66 -10.84 -11.71
C GLU A 55 4.30 -11.64 -10.57
N TYR A 56 4.60 -10.97 -9.44
CA TYR A 56 5.10 -11.65 -8.25
C TYR A 56 4.11 -12.70 -7.75
N LEU A 57 2.83 -12.36 -7.63
CA LEU A 57 1.78 -13.27 -7.16
C LEU A 57 1.56 -14.45 -8.13
N LYS A 58 1.66 -14.23 -9.43
CA LYS A 58 1.61 -15.30 -10.44
C LYS A 58 2.79 -16.28 -10.34
N ALA A 59 3.98 -15.75 -10.09
CA ALA A 59 5.21 -16.54 -10.01
C ALA A 59 5.40 -17.26 -8.67
N ASN A 60 4.85 -16.71 -7.58
CA ASN A 60 5.09 -17.19 -6.23
C ASN A 60 3.75 -17.64 -5.58
N ARG A 61 3.59 -18.94 -5.46
CA ARG A 61 2.47 -19.49 -4.69
C ARG A 61 2.77 -19.38 -3.20
N GLY A 62 1.98 -18.63 -2.48
CA GLY A 62 2.13 -18.45 -1.05
C GLY A 62 0.90 -17.76 -0.46
N CYS A 63 0.63 -18.02 0.82
CA CYS A 63 -0.48 -17.40 1.53
C CYS A 63 0.03 -16.20 2.31
N ALA A 64 -0.67 -15.07 2.17
CA ALA A 64 -0.36 -13.88 2.95
C ALA A 64 -0.75 -14.08 4.43
N PRO A 65 0.09 -13.67 5.39
CA PRO A 65 -0.29 -13.65 6.80
C PRO A 65 -1.49 -12.70 7.04
N LYS A 66 -2.30 -12.98 8.08
CA LYS A 66 -3.51 -12.20 8.39
C LYS A 66 -3.30 -10.70 8.60
N ASN A 67 -2.13 -10.29 9.07
CA ASN A 67 -1.77 -8.88 9.29
C ASN A 67 -1.02 -8.27 8.10
N CYS A 68 -1.07 -8.91 6.92
CA CYS A 68 -0.42 -8.45 5.70
C CYS A 68 -1.44 -7.83 4.74
N TYR A 69 -1.16 -6.59 4.33
CA TYR A 69 -1.96 -5.81 3.38
C TYR A 69 -1.17 -5.68 2.08
N CYS A 70 -1.81 -6.01 0.97
CA CYS A 70 -1.18 -5.82 -0.33
C CYS A 70 -1.17 -4.34 -0.73
N ALA A 71 -0.02 -3.83 -1.13
CA ALA A 71 0.10 -2.48 -1.68
C ALA A 71 -0.62 -2.40 -3.02
N VAL A 72 -1.47 -1.37 -3.18
CA VAL A 72 -2.26 -1.11 -4.39
C VAL A 72 -2.13 0.35 -4.76
N PHE A 73 -1.57 0.63 -5.93
CA PHE A 73 -1.62 1.98 -6.51
C PHE A 73 -2.99 2.22 -7.12
N ALA A 74 -3.88 2.80 -6.34
CA ALA A 74 -5.29 2.97 -6.70
C ALA A 74 -5.52 3.95 -7.87
N LEU A 75 -4.55 4.82 -8.18
CA LEU A 75 -4.62 5.79 -9.27
C LEU A 75 -4.11 5.26 -10.61
N ASP A 76 -3.64 4.02 -10.68
CA ASP A 76 -3.26 3.37 -11.94
C ASP A 76 -4.47 3.27 -12.87
N PRO A 77 -4.46 3.92 -14.05
CA PRO A 77 -5.57 3.87 -14.98
C PRO A 77 -5.64 2.56 -15.79
N PHE A 78 -4.60 1.74 -15.74
CA PHE A 78 -4.44 0.55 -16.58
C PHE A 78 -4.59 -0.77 -15.81
N ILE A 79 -4.86 -0.71 -14.50
CA ILE A 79 -4.99 -1.90 -13.68
C ILE A 79 -6.24 -2.72 -14.08
N ASP A 80 -6.06 -4.01 -14.28
CA ASP A 80 -7.16 -4.97 -14.34
C ASP A 80 -7.56 -5.37 -12.91
N TRP A 81 -8.62 -4.72 -12.41
CA TRP A 81 -9.12 -4.92 -11.06
C TRP A 81 -9.65 -6.34 -10.82
N GLU A 82 -10.22 -6.99 -11.84
CA GLU A 82 -10.76 -8.35 -11.72
C GLU A 82 -9.63 -9.35 -11.59
N GLU A 83 -8.62 -9.27 -12.47
CA GLU A 83 -7.43 -10.12 -12.39
C GLU A 83 -6.68 -9.90 -11.08
N PHE A 84 -6.48 -8.64 -10.67
CA PHE A 84 -5.79 -8.34 -9.43
C PHE A 84 -6.53 -8.90 -8.21
N SER A 85 -7.86 -8.73 -8.14
CA SER A 85 -8.69 -9.32 -7.08
C SER A 85 -8.55 -10.84 -7.03
N ALA A 86 -8.59 -11.52 -8.18
CA ALA A 86 -8.44 -12.97 -8.25
C ALA A 86 -7.07 -13.44 -7.71
N LEU A 87 -5.99 -12.72 -8.05
CA LEU A 87 -4.65 -13.02 -7.55
C LEU A 87 -4.51 -12.79 -6.04
N LEU A 88 -5.11 -11.73 -5.51
CA LEU A 88 -5.12 -11.46 -4.07
C LEU A 88 -5.88 -12.55 -3.30
N HIS A 89 -7.03 -12.99 -3.79
CA HIS A 89 -7.77 -14.09 -3.19
C HIS A 89 -7.00 -15.42 -3.27
N ALA A 90 -6.36 -15.71 -4.40
CA ALA A 90 -5.55 -16.92 -4.56
C ALA A 90 -4.32 -16.95 -3.62
N ALA A 91 -3.81 -15.78 -3.25
CA ALA A 91 -2.73 -15.60 -2.28
C ALA A 91 -3.23 -15.37 -0.84
N GLU A 92 -4.53 -15.52 -0.60
CA GLU A 92 -5.17 -15.40 0.72
C GLU A 92 -4.96 -14.05 1.41
N PHE A 93 -4.83 -12.94 0.64
CA PHE A 93 -4.81 -11.62 1.23
C PHE A 93 -6.18 -11.28 1.82
N HIS A 94 -6.17 -10.81 3.08
CA HIS A 94 -7.36 -10.33 3.77
C HIS A 94 -7.53 -8.82 3.60
N GLY A 95 -6.45 -8.11 3.27
CA GLY A 95 -6.49 -6.66 3.22
C GLY A 95 -5.57 -6.06 2.15
N ILE A 96 -5.85 -4.80 1.84
CA ILE A 96 -5.12 -3.96 0.89
C ILE A 96 -4.71 -2.64 1.53
N CYS A 97 -3.68 -2.00 0.96
CA CYS A 97 -3.16 -0.72 1.41
C CYS A 97 -3.01 0.21 0.21
N ASN A 98 -3.39 1.48 0.35
CA ASN A 98 -3.17 2.52 -0.67
C ASN A 98 -1.70 2.93 -0.73
N PHE A 99 -0.89 2.15 -1.40
CA PHE A 99 0.54 2.47 -1.61
C PHE A 99 0.98 2.04 -3.02
N PRO A 100 1.72 2.88 -3.78
CA PRO A 100 2.04 4.30 -3.54
C PRO A 100 0.82 5.18 -3.30
N THR A 101 0.95 6.27 -2.54
CA THR A 101 -0.17 7.10 -2.08
C THR A 101 0.16 8.59 -2.21
N ILE A 102 -0.85 9.42 -2.48
CA ILE A 102 -0.72 10.89 -2.54
C ILE A 102 -0.07 11.49 -1.27
N PRO A 103 -0.43 11.07 -0.04
CA PRO A 103 0.28 11.48 1.17
C PRO A 103 1.80 11.29 1.19
N GLY A 104 2.34 10.45 0.32
CA GLY A 104 3.77 10.23 0.17
C GLY A 104 4.49 11.28 -0.70
N PHE A 105 3.74 12.11 -1.43
CA PHE A 105 4.26 13.14 -2.32
C PHE A 105 4.47 14.47 -1.58
N ASP A 106 5.39 15.30 -2.08
CA ASP A 106 5.53 16.67 -1.59
C ASP A 106 4.39 17.60 -2.10
N GLU A 107 4.40 18.86 -1.65
CA GLU A 107 3.36 19.82 -2.01
C GLU A 107 3.36 20.15 -3.51
N VAL A 108 4.53 20.22 -4.14
CA VAL A 108 4.66 20.54 -5.57
C VAL A 108 4.11 19.40 -6.41
N GLU A 109 4.48 18.19 -6.09
CA GLU A 109 4.00 16.97 -6.74
C GLU A 109 2.49 16.79 -6.56
N THR A 110 2.00 16.99 -5.34
CA THR A 110 0.56 16.91 -5.02
C THR A 110 -0.26 17.91 -5.83
N ASN A 111 0.22 19.15 -5.98
CA ASN A 111 -0.43 20.17 -6.79
C ASN A 111 -0.42 19.82 -8.29
N ALA A 112 0.69 19.27 -8.78
CA ALA A 112 0.79 18.82 -10.18
C ALA A 112 -0.17 17.66 -10.47
N LEU A 113 -0.28 16.71 -9.56
CA LEU A 113 -1.22 15.60 -9.66
C LEU A 113 -2.68 16.08 -9.62
N ALA A 114 -3.01 17.00 -8.72
CA ALA A 114 -4.35 17.58 -8.63
C ALA A 114 -4.76 18.32 -9.91
N ALA A 115 -3.82 19.00 -10.59
CA ALA A 115 -4.07 19.62 -11.89
C ALA A 115 -4.40 18.62 -13.01
N SER A 116 -4.09 17.35 -12.81
CA SER A 116 -4.38 16.22 -13.71
C SER A 116 -5.53 15.33 -13.22
N ASP A 117 -6.37 15.85 -12.34
CA ASP A 117 -7.47 15.14 -11.69
C ASP A 117 -7.07 13.96 -10.80
N TYR A 118 -5.77 13.84 -10.44
CA TYR A 118 -5.31 12.85 -9.48
C TYR A 118 -5.30 13.47 -8.07
N SER A 119 -6.18 13.00 -7.20
CA SER A 119 -6.29 13.50 -5.83
C SER A 119 -6.38 12.37 -4.82
N TYR A 120 -6.06 12.68 -3.56
CA TYR A 120 -6.23 11.74 -2.46
C TYR A 120 -7.71 11.32 -2.27
N GLU A 121 -8.64 12.21 -2.57
CA GLU A 121 -10.07 11.87 -2.56
C GLU A 121 -10.41 10.81 -3.61
N MET A 122 -9.91 10.96 -4.84
CA MET A 122 -10.07 9.96 -5.90
C MET A 122 -9.41 8.63 -5.53
N GLU A 123 -8.21 8.67 -4.96
CA GLU A 123 -7.50 7.49 -4.46
C GLU A 123 -8.36 6.72 -3.45
N LEU A 124 -8.93 7.41 -2.45
CA LEU A 124 -9.80 6.81 -1.44
C LEU A 124 -11.09 6.23 -2.02
N GLN A 125 -11.69 6.90 -3.00
CA GLN A 125 -12.88 6.40 -3.67
C GLN A 125 -12.59 5.10 -4.45
N ARG A 126 -11.47 5.06 -5.17
CA ARG A 126 -11.06 3.90 -5.96
C ARG A 126 -10.69 2.71 -5.07
N ILE A 127 -9.88 2.94 -4.01
CA ILE A 127 -9.49 1.86 -3.10
C ILE A 127 -10.72 1.28 -2.38
N LYS A 128 -11.67 2.14 -1.95
CA LYS A 128 -12.94 1.71 -1.37
C LYS A 128 -13.76 0.88 -2.34
N GLY A 129 -13.89 1.33 -3.59
CA GLY A 129 -14.62 0.60 -4.63
C GLY A 129 -14.01 -0.77 -4.90
N PHE A 130 -12.70 -0.87 -4.93
CA PHE A 130 -11.97 -2.12 -5.13
C PHE A 130 -12.09 -3.06 -3.93
N ALA A 131 -11.89 -2.52 -2.71
CA ALA A 131 -12.01 -3.33 -1.50
C ALA A 131 -13.41 -3.95 -1.35
N GLY A 132 -14.45 -3.14 -1.56
CA GLY A 132 -15.84 -3.56 -1.33
C GLY A 132 -15.99 -4.20 0.04
N ASP A 133 -16.68 -5.33 0.09
CA ASP A 133 -16.80 -6.20 1.27
C ASP A 133 -15.75 -7.34 1.29
N LYS A 134 -14.81 -7.33 0.34
CA LYS A 134 -13.88 -8.44 0.11
C LYS A 134 -12.57 -8.30 0.87
N PHE A 135 -12.09 -7.06 1.07
CA PHE A 135 -10.80 -6.78 1.64
C PHE A 135 -10.89 -5.75 2.77
N GLU A 136 -10.19 -6.00 3.86
CA GLU A 136 -9.90 -4.98 4.86
C GLU A 136 -9.00 -3.89 4.25
N MET A 137 -9.07 -2.67 4.77
CA MET A 137 -8.26 -1.57 4.28
C MET A 137 -7.29 -1.07 5.35
N LEU A 138 -6.03 -0.90 4.97
CA LEU A 138 -5.05 -0.12 5.71
C LEU A 138 -4.80 1.17 4.93
N ILE A 139 -5.24 2.30 5.47
CA ILE A 139 -5.17 3.58 4.77
C ILE A 139 -4.04 4.44 5.33
N LEU A 140 -3.17 4.86 4.43
CA LEU A 140 -2.06 5.77 4.70
C LEU A 140 -2.51 7.22 4.58
N TYR A 141 -2.06 8.07 5.51
CA TYR A 141 -2.34 9.50 5.54
C TYR A 141 -1.16 10.26 6.15
N SER A 142 -1.01 11.56 5.87
CA SER A 142 0.06 12.43 6.41
C SER A 142 -0.45 13.63 7.22
N SER A 143 -1.75 13.91 7.21
CA SER A 143 -2.31 15.06 7.91
C SER A 143 -3.67 14.75 8.55
N SER A 144 -4.07 15.56 9.54
CA SER A 144 -5.40 15.47 10.16
C SER A 144 -6.52 15.68 9.13
N TYR A 145 -6.33 16.59 8.18
CA TYR A 145 -7.30 16.81 7.09
C TYR A 145 -7.50 15.54 6.25
N GLN A 146 -6.41 14.85 5.88
CA GLN A 146 -6.50 13.61 5.13
C GLN A 146 -7.17 12.49 5.94
N LEU A 147 -6.91 12.43 7.25
CA LEU A 147 -7.59 11.48 8.13
C LEU A 147 -9.11 11.77 8.23
N GLU A 148 -9.51 13.03 8.29
CA GLU A 148 -10.92 13.41 8.26
C GLU A 148 -11.58 13.05 6.93
N LEU A 149 -10.89 13.29 5.82
CA LEU A 149 -11.33 12.91 4.47
C LEU A 149 -11.50 11.38 4.36
N CYS A 150 -10.55 10.62 4.88
CA CYS A 150 -10.63 9.17 4.94
C CYS A 150 -11.86 8.70 5.74
N ASN A 151 -12.08 9.24 6.93
CA ASN A 151 -13.27 8.93 7.76
C ASN A 151 -14.59 9.28 7.06
N ARG A 152 -14.61 10.33 6.24
CA ARG A 152 -15.79 10.73 5.46
C ARG A 152 -16.07 9.78 4.29
N ILE A 153 -15.04 9.36 3.57
CA ILE A 153 -15.20 8.55 2.35
C ILE A 153 -15.33 7.08 2.68
N ILE A 154 -14.40 6.55 3.45
CA ILE A 154 -14.34 5.12 3.80
C ILE A 154 -15.39 4.78 4.87
N GLY A 155 -15.57 5.69 5.84
CA GLY A 155 -16.42 5.50 7.00
C GLY A 155 -15.60 5.16 8.25
N LYS A 156 -16.03 5.71 9.39
CA LYS A 156 -15.37 5.47 10.68
C LYS A 156 -15.43 3.98 11.04
N GLY A 157 -14.29 3.41 11.34
CA GLY A 157 -14.17 2.00 11.74
C GLY A 157 -14.11 0.99 10.60
N ASN A 158 -14.21 1.43 9.33
CA ASN A 158 -14.14 0.53 8.17
C ASN A 158 -12.73 0.35 7.62
N ALA A 159 -11.73 1.00 8.21
CA ALA A 159 -10.33 0.84 7.83
C ALA A 159 -9.41 1.00 9.04
N HIS A 160 -8.24 0.36 8.97
CA HIS A 160 -7.10 0.71 9.79
C HIS A 160 -6.42 1.95 9.22
N HIS A 161 -5.87 2.80 10.07
CA HIS A 161 -5.21 4.03 9.67
C HIS A 161 -3.76 4.05 10.13
N CYS A 162 -2.84 4.39 9.23
CA CYS A 162 -1.42 4.53 9.53
C CYS A 162 -0.90 5.87 9.01
N HIS A 163 -0.25 6.67 9.87
CA HIS A 163 0.45 7.87 9.45
C HIS A 163 1.71 7.49 8.68
N VAL A 164 1.97 8.13 7.54
CA VAL A 164 3.11 7.77 6.66
C VAL A 164 4.47 7.84 7.36
N ASP A 165 4.65 8.75 8.32
CA ASP A 165 5.90 8.85 9.10
C ASP A 165 6.10 7.72 10.11
N ARG A 166 5.08 6.89 10.33
CA ARG A 166 5.15 5.73 11.23
C ARG A 166 5.40 4.42 10.50
N ILE A 167 5.57 4.49 9.20
CA ILE A 167 6.02 3.34 8.43
C ILE A 167 7.51 3.19 8.73
N ALA A 168 7.87 2.11 9.39
CA ALA A 168 9.25 1.82 9.75
C ALA A 168 10.13 1.79 8.50
N ASP A 169 11.27 2.47 8.57
CA ASP A 169 12.24 2.55 7.50
C ASP A 169 12.57 1.17 6.92
N PHE A 170 12.73 1.13 5.61
CA PHE A 170 13.07 -0.05 4.81
C PHE A 170 14.39 -0.73 5.21
N SER A 171 15.25 -0.06 5.96
CA SER A 171 16.59 -0.53 6.34
C SER A 171 16.60 -1.87 7.06
N SER A 172 15.52 -2.24 7.73
CA SER A 172 15.46 -3.52 8.46
C SER A 172 15.06 -4.72 7.59
N CYS A 173 14.56 -4.51 6.36
CA CYS A 173 14.12 -5.61 5.49
C CYS A 173 15.17 -6.04 4.45
N TYR A 174 16.20 -5.21 4.22
CA TYR A 174 17.19 -5.43 3.16
C TYR A 174 18.54 -5.97 3.64
N ASP A 175 18.80 -5.99 4.95
CA ASP A 175 20.13 -6.30 5.52
C ASP A 175 20.55 -7.78 5.48
N THR A 176 19.88 -8.66 4.73
CA THR A 176 20.24 -10.08 4.76
C THR A 176 20.73 -10.68 3.45
N LYS A 177 20.95 -9.89 2.38
CA LYS A 177 21.58 -10.46 1.18
C LYS A 177 22.46 -9.47 0.42
N GLN A 178 23.59 -9.09 1.00
CA GLN A 178 24.82 -8.79 0.29
C GLN A 178 25.97 -9.47 1.04
N CYS A 179 26.19 -10.74 0.78
CA CYS A 179 27.46 -11.45 0.84
C CYS A 179 27.41 -12.55 -0.21
#